data_a28824b7190cb796a928e26beecbf704
#
_entry.id   a28824b7190cb796a928e26beecbf704
#
_cell.length_a   1.000
_cell.length_b   1.000
_cell.length_c   1.000
_cell.angle_alpha   90.00
_cell.angle_beta   90.00
_cell.angle_gamma   90.00
#
_symmetry.space_group_name_H-M   'P 1'
#
loop_
_entity.id
_entity.type
_entity.pdbx_description
1 polymer ?
#
loop_
_entity_poly.entity_id
_entity_poly.type
_entity_poly.pdbx_seq_one_letter_code
_entity_poly.pdbx_strand_id
1 'polypeptide(L)'
;MFAWAPVAIPSLPPSDQVPEALSLFDTATGAVVPVTPVGDVARLYVCGITPYDATHLGHANTYVTFDLVGRVWRDLGLSVTYTQNVTDVDDPLLERAAETGQDWEELAEGQIELFRSDMTDLRVIPPDHYIGAVESISYVLDLIEVLKDSGLVYQVDDDEYPDWYFNTVGAPGFGSVSHLDEKAMTERFAATGGDPDRPGKRHPLDCLVWRFSRPGEPSWASDLGAGRPGWHIECTAIALRWLGPDFDVQGGGSDLVFPHHEMCAAEGVVATGRPLAGAFVHSGMVALHGEKMSKSKGNLELVSRLRHQGADPMAIRLVLLAHHYRSDWEWTPDQLEVATARLTRWRAAVESGVVAPVDELLAALRSALRTDLDAPAALAAVDAWVEASAERGVGNQAAADVTRNALDALLGIRL
;
A
#
# COMPACT_ATOMS: atom_id res chain seq x y z
N MET A 1 -15.15 -7.29 4.56
CA MET A 1 -15.86 -6.72 3.36
C MET A 1 -15.40 -7.38 2.06
N PHE A 2 -15.99 -7.05 0.89
CA PHE A 2 -15.55 -7.59 -0.40
C PHE A 2 -14.50 -6.68 -1.04
N ALA A 3 -13.45 -7.28 -1.62
CA ALA A 3 -12.53 -6.59 -2.51
C ALA A 3 -13.14 -6.44 -3.93
N TRP A 4 -12.33 -6.03 -4.91
CA TRP A 4 -12.75 -6.01 -6.31
C TRP A 4 -12.56 -7.36 -6.99
N ALA A 5 -12.97 -7.47 -8.27
CA ALA A 5 -12.94 -8.73 -9.00
C ALA A 5 -11.50 -9.26 -9.19
N PRO A 6 -11.29 -10.58 -9.10
CA PRO A 6 -10.00 -11.20 -9.33
C PRO A 6 -9.44 -10.90 -10.73
N VAL A 7 -8.12 -10.69 -10.78
CA VAL A 7 -7.39 -10.50 -12.03
C VAL A 7 -6.80 -11.83 -12.47
N ALA A 8 -7.16 -12.30 -13.66
CA ALA A 8 -6.50 -13.45 -14.27
C ALA A 8 -5.08 -13.05 -14.71
N ILE A 9 -4.07 -13.75 -14.16
CA ILE A 9 -2.66 -13.52 -14.46
C ILE A 9 -2.19 -14.63 -15.41
N PRO A 10 -1.66 -14.30 -16.61
CA PRO A 10 -1.13 -15.28 -17.53
C PRO A 10 0.07 -16.02 -16.93
N SER A 11 0.17 -17.33 -17.21
CA SER A 11 1.37 -18.09 -16.90
C SER A 11 2.47 -17.79 -17.92
N LEU A 12 3.70 -17.63 -17.45
CA LEU A 12 4.86 -17.37 -18.28
C LEU A 12 5.75 -18.62 -18.42
N PRO A 13 6.55 -18.71 -19.48
CA PRO A 13 7.58 -19.74 -19.58
C PRO A 13 8.52 -19.69 -18.37
N PRO A 14 8.94 -20.84 -17.84
CA PRO A 14 9.91 -20.88 -16.73
C PRO A 14 11.23 -20.20 -17.15
N SER A 15 11.96 -19.71 -16.17
CA SER A 15 13.33 -19.21 -16.40
C SER A 15 14.30 -20.37 -16.39
N ASP A 16 15.24 -20.38 -17.34
CA ASP A 16 16.37 -21.35 -17.33
C ASP A 16 17.42 -21.02 -16.25
N GLN A 17 17.34 -19.83 -15.68
CA GLN A 17 18.23 -19.40 -14.59
C GLN A 17 17.61 -19.71 -13.24
N VAL A 18 18.44 -20.01 -12.25
CA VAL A 18 18.01 -20.09 -10.85
C VAL A 18 17.38 -18.73 -10.47
N PRO A 19 16.12 -18.68 -10.06
CA PRO A 19 15.48 -17.42 -9.75
C PRO A 19 16.16 -16.75 -8.57
N GLU A 20 16.62 -15.51 -8.73
CA GLU A 20 17.01 -14.66 -7.62
C GLU A 20 15.78 -14.23 -6.84
N ALA A 21 15.90 -14.14 -5.52
CA ALA A 21 14.82 -13.62 -4.66
C ALA A 21 14.50 -12.16 -5.03
N LEU A 22 13.25 -11.75 -4.81
CA LEU A 22 12.90 -10.34 -4.85
C LEU A 22 13.68 -9.58 -3.78
N SER A 23 14.41 -8.54 -4.17
CA SER A 23 15.08 -7.62 -3.25
C SER A 23 14.29 -6.30 -3.20
N LEU A 24 14.08 -5.77 -1.99
CA LEU A 24 13.36 -4.52 -1.75
C LEU A 24 14.13 -3.64 -0.78
N PHE A 25 13.97 -2.33 -0.91
CA PHE A 25 14.50 -1.42 0.09
C PHE A 25 13.68 -1.51 1.37
N ASP A 26 14.30 -1.99 2.43
CA ASP A 26 13.71 -2.03 3.77
C ASP A 26 14.06 -0.75 4.52
N THR A 27 13.05 0.00 4.93
CA THR A 27 13.21 1.26 5.66
C THR A 27 13.86 1.05 7.02
N ALA A 28 13.56 -0.08 7.69
CA ALA A 28 14.12 -0.39 9.01
C ALA A 28 15.63 -0.66 8.98
N THR A 29 16.14 -1.24 7.89
CA THR A 29 17.60 -1.48 7.73
C THR A 29 18.30 -0.40 6.92
N GLY A 30 17.54 0.45 6.20
CA GLY A 30 18.07 1.48 5.31
C GLY A 30 18.80 0.90 4.09
N ALA A 31 18.52 -0.34 3.71
CA ALA A 31 19.22 -1.07 2.66
C ALA A 31 18.27 -1.87 1.77
N VAL A 32 18.71 -2.17 0.55
CA VAL A 32 18.05 -3.16 -0.32
C VAL A 32 18.41 -4.55 0.18
N VAL A 33 17.40 -5.31 0.59
CA VAL A 33 17.56 -6.63 1.17
C VAL A 33 16.74 -7.67 0.40
N PRO A 34 17.21 -8.93 0.29
CA PRO A 34 16.40 -9.99 -0.27
C PRO A 34 15.22 -10.30 0.67
N VAL A 35 14.00 -10.28 0.13
CA VAL A 35 12.80 -10.69 0.85
C VAL A 35 12.51 -12.14 0.47
N THR A 36 12.79 -13.04 1.39
CA THR A 36 12.67 -14.49 1.15
C THR A 36 11.57 -15.06 2.06
N PRO A 37 10.36 -15.26 1.53
CA PRO A 37 9.28 -15.89 2.28
C PRO A 37 9.65 -17.28 2.80
N VAL A 38 9.12 -17.62 3.97
CA VAL A 38 9.33 -18.95 4.55
C VAL A 38 8.33 -19.94 3.96
N GLY A 39 8.83 -20.93 3.22
CA GLY A 39 7.99 -21.89 2.49
C GLY A 39 7.48 -21.34 1.16
N ASP A 40 6.27 -21.77 0.76
CA ASP A 40 5.72 -21.50 -0.58
C ASP A 40 4.69 -20.35 -0.59
N VAL A 41 4.52 -19.66 0.53
CA VAL A 41 3.52 -18.58 0.69
C VAL A 41 4.20 -17.30 1.12
N ALA A 42 4.13 -16.28 0.28
CA ALA A 42 4.52 -14.91 0.61
C ALA A 42 3.35 -14.17 1.26
N ARG A 43 3.63 -13.40 2.33
CA ARG A 43 2.62 -12.71 3.13
C ARG A 43 2.84 -11.21 3.04
N LEU A 44 1.85 -10.50 2.48
CA LEU A 44 1.88 -9.07 2.22
C LEU A 44 0.77 -8.37 2.99
N TYR A 45 1.13 -7.38 3.80
CA TYR A 45 0.18 -6.41 4.34
C TYR A 45 0.41 -5.04 3.70
N VAL A 46 -0.64 -4.39 3.22
CA VAL A 46 -0.56 -3.01 2.74
C VAL A 46 -1.62 -2.18 3.44
N CYS A 47 -1.19 -1.09 4.06
CA CYS A 47 -2.12 -0.16 4.70
C CYS A 47 -3.09 0.41 3.67
N GLY A 48 -4.37 0.39 4.03
CA GLY A 48 -5.48 0.82 3.21
C GLY A 48 -5.74 2.31 3.25
N ILE A 49 -6.82 2.72 2.61
CA ILE A 49 -7.26 4.12 2.58
C ILE A 49 -8.17 4.43 3.77
N THR A 50 -8.20 5.72 4.18
CA THR A 50 -9.34 6.30 4.89
C THR A 50 -10.31 6.84 3.83
N PRO A 51 -11.52 6.27 3.70
CA PRO A 51 -12.39 6.48 2.54
C PRO A 51 -13.24 7.76 2.68
N TYR A 52 -12.62 8.94 2.52
CA TYR A 52 -13.34 10.23 2.55
C TYR A 52 -13.09 11.12 1.32
N ASP A 53 -12.06 10.82 0.52
CA ASP A 53 -11.82 11.38 -0.81
C ASP A 53 -11.20 10.30 -1.70
N ALA A 54 -11.74 10.13 -2.89
CA ALA A 54 -11.43 9.08 -3.84
C ALA A 54 -9.93 8.85 -4.07
N THR A 55 -9.61 7.80 -4.78
CA THR A 55 -8.25 7.40 -5.14
C THR A 55 -7.54 8.50 -5.93
N HIS A 56 -6.64 9.24 -5.30
CA HIS A 56 -5.71 10.11 -6.02
C HIS A 56 -4.48 9.31 -6.50
N LEU A 57 -3.68 9.92 -7.40
CA LEU A 57 -2.51 9.26 -7.99
C LEU A 57 -1.49 8.78 -6.94
N GLY A 58 -1.39 9.45 -5.78
CA GLY A 58 -0.54 8.97 -4.68
C GLY A 58 -0.99 7.60 -4.14
N HIS A 59 -2.29 7.41 -3.90
CA HIS A 59 -2.84 6.11 -3.51
C HIS A 59 -2.60 5.08 -4.63
N ALA A 60 -2.89 5.43 -5.89
CA ALA A 60 -2.67 4.53 -7.01
C ALA A 60 -1.20 4.10 -7.13
N ASN A 61 -0.25 5.02 -6.89
CA ASN A 61 1.19 4.73 -6.87
C ASN A 61 1.53 3.66 -5.83
N THR A 62 1.00 3.78 -4.62
CA THR A 62 1.20 2.80 -3.55
C THR A 62 0.66 1.42 -3.96
N TYR A 63 -0.61 1.33 -4.37
CA TYR A 63 -1.21 0.02 -4.67
C TYR A 63 -0.65 -0.64 -5.93
N VAL A 64 -0.27 0.13 -6.96
CA VAL A 64 0.44 -0.40 -8.13
C VAL A 64 1.83 -0.91 -7.76
N THR A 65 2.54 -0.24 -6.83
CA THR A 65 3.83 -0.71 -6.31
C THR A 65 3.69 -2.10 -5.65
N PHE A 66 2.74 -2.26 -4.74
CA PHE A 66 2.58 -3.54 -4.04
C PHE A 66 1.91 -4.63 -4.90
N ASP A 67 1.17 -4.24 -5.92
CA ASP A 67 0.72 -5.15 -6.98
C ASP A 67 1.92 -5.75 -7.72
N LEU A 68 2.98 -4.97 -8.03
CA LEU A 68 4.22 -5.50 -8.60
C LEU A 68 4.91 -6.50 -7.67
N VAL A 69 4.98 -6.23 -6.35
CA VAL A 69 5.51 -7.20 -5.36
C VAL A 69 4.78 -8.53 -5.49
N GLY A 70 3.45 -8.49 -5.46
CA GLY A 70 2.62 -9.69 -5.59
C GLY A 70 2.81 -10.42 -6.93
N ARG A 71 3.02 -9.69 -8.03
CA ARG A 71 3.27 -10.25 -9.37
C ARG A 71 4.63 -10.93 -9.46
N VAL A 72 5.67 -10.30 -8.93
CA VAL A 72 7.02 -10.86 -8.90
C VAL A 72 7.07 -12.15 -8.08
N TRP A 73 6.43 -12.19 -6.91
CA TRP A 73 6.35 -13.40 -6.11
C TRP A 73 5.62 -14.54 -6.84
N ARG A 74 4.54 -14.24 -7.57
CA ARG A 74 3.83 -15.25 -8.39
C ARG A 74 4.68 -15.75 -9.56
N ASP A 75 5.47 -14.87 -10.21
CA ASP A 75 6.42 -15.30 -11.26
C ASP A 75 7.57 -16.15 -10.69
N LEU A 76 7.90 -15.96 -9.41
CA LEU A 76 8.83 -16.83 -8.67
C LEU A 76 8.21 -18.17 -8.24
N GLY A 77 6.92 -18.39 -8.52
CA GLY A 77 6.19 -19.61 -8.19
C GLY A 77 5.61 -19.65 -6.78
N LEU A 78 5.63 -18.53 -6.05
CA LEU A 78 5.05 -18.46 -4.71
C LEU A 78 3.54 -18.20 -4.78
N SER A 79 2.80 -18.76 -3.84
CA SER A 79 1.47 -18.28 -3.48
C SER A 79 1.61 -16.97 -2.71
N VAL A 80 0.63 -16.08 -2.83
CA VAL A 80 0.66 -14.79 -2.11
C VAL A 80 -0.60 -14.65 -1.31
N THR A 81 -0.48 -14.42 -0.01
CA THR A 81 -1.58 -13.99 0.85
C THR A 81 -1.45 -12.48 1.06
N TYR A 82 -2.36 -11.73 0.44
CA TYR A 82 -2.40 -10.28 0.51
C TYR A 82 -3.55 -9.82 1.41
N THR A 83 -3.22 -9.05 2.43
CA THR A 83 -4.17 -8.44 3.37
C THR A 83 -4.08 -6.92 3.27
N GLN A 84 -5.24 -6.27 3.18
CA GLN A 84 -5.37 -4.82 3.15
C GLN A 84 -6.54 -4.40 4.05
N ASN A 85 -6.34 -3.36 4.86
CA ASN A 85 -7.44 -2.77 5.62
C ASN A 85 -8.17 -1.67 4.83
N VAL A 86 -9.27 -1.22 5.38
CA VAL A 86 -9.92 0.06 5.09
C VAL A 86 -10.20 0.72 6.43
N THR A 87 -9.70 1.94 6.62
CA THR A 87 -9.99 2.72 7.83
C THR A 87 -11.34 3.43 7.66
N ASP A 88 -12.42 2.63 7.73
CA ASP A 88 -13.81 3.07 7.51
C ASP A 88 -14.45 3.73 8.74
N VAL A 89 -13.66 4.01 9.78
CA VAL A 89 -14.00 4.89 10.89
C VAL A 89 -12.73 5.59 11.37
N ASP A 90 -12.67 6.92 11.21
CA ASP A 90 -11.55 7.75 11.67
C ASP A 90 -11.96 9.23 11.71
N ASP A 91 -11.22 10.06 12.47
CA ASP A 91 -11.52 11.50 12.62
C ASP A 91 -11.65 12.21 11.26
N PRO A 92 -10.73 12.07 10.28
CA PRO A 92 -10.85 12.72 8.98
C PRO A 92 -12.11 12.35 8.18
N LEU A 93 -12.59 11.12 8.31
CA LEU A 93 -13.82 10.67 7.66
C LEU A 93 -15.05 11.34 8.32
N LEU A 94 -15.09 11.36 9.64
CA LEU A 94 -16.18 11.96 10.41
C LEU A 94 -16.25 13.48 10.21
N GLU A 95 -15.10 14.16 10.20
CA GLU A 95 -14.99 15.59 9.89
C GLU A 95 -15.53 15.88 8.49
N ARG A 96 -15.13 15.09 7.50
CA ARG A 96 -15.58 15.25 6.11
C ARG A 96 -17.07 15.02 5.96
N ALA A 97 -17.62 14.00 6.61
CA ALA A 97 -19.06 13.74 6.63
C ALA A 97 -19.84 14.92 7.24
N ALA A 98 -19.35 15.48 8.34
CA ALA A 98 -19.95 16.66 8.97
C ALA A 98 -19.86 17.90 8.08
N GLU A 99 -18.73 18.18 7.42
CA GLU A 99 -18.56 19.29 6.49
C GLU A 99 -19.49 19.22 5.29
N THR A 100 -19.74 18.01 4.76
CA THR A 100 -20.59 17.79 3.58
C THR A 100 -22.06 17.57 3.93
N GLY A 101 -22.38 17.39 5.22
CA GLY A 101 -23.72 17.06 5.70
C GLY A 101 -24.21 15.68 5.25
N GLN A 102 -23.28 14.77 4.99
CA GLN A 102 -23.55 13.37 4.60
C GLN A 102 -23.46 12.46 5.82
N ASP A 103 -24.11 11.31 5.74
CA ASP A 103 -23.87 10.21 6.66
C ASP A 103 -22.46 9.64 6.43
N TRP A 104 -21.70 9.36 7.50
CA TRP A 104 -20.31 8.92 7.39
C TRP A 104 -20.18 7.50 6.82
N GLU A 105 -21.16 6.60 7.07
CA GLU A 105 -21.18 5.26 6.50
C GLU A 105 -21.46 5.31 4.99
N GLU A 106 -22.42 6.13 4.57
CA GLU A 106 -22.73 6.33 3.15
C GLU A 106 -21.56 6.98 2.41
N LEU A 107 -20.87 7.94 3.02
CA LEU A 107 -19.66 8.55 2.47
C LEU A 107 -18.56 7.51 2.30
N ALA A 108 -18.27 6.74 3.36
CA ALA A 108 -17.24 5.68 3.34
C ALA A 108 -17.54 4.64 2.26
N GLU A 109 -18.78 4.12 2.20
CA GLU A 109 -19.17 3.10 1.21
C GLU A 109 -19.03 3.62 -0.22
N GLY A 110 -19.46 4.84 -0.50
CA GLY A 110 -19.31 5.46 -1.82
C GLY A 110 -17.84 5.61 -2.25
N GLN A 111 -16.96 5.99 -1.33
CA GLN A 111 -15.52 6.14 -1.59
C GLN A 111 -14.80 4.77 -1.73
N ILE A 112 -15.21 3.77 -0.97
CA ILE A 112 -14.72 2.40 -1.10
C ILE A 112 -15.08 1.82 -2.48
N GLU A 113 -16.31 2.05 -2.95
CA GLU A 113 -16.73 1.56 -4.27
C GLU A 113 -15.96 2.24 -5.40
N LEU A 114 -15.72 3.55 -5.28
CA LEU A 114 -14.89 4.28 -6.23
C LEU A 114 -13.45 3.75 -6.25
N PHE A 115 -12.86 3.49 -5.07
CA PHE A 115 -11.54 2.87 -4.95
C PHE A 115 -11.49 1.50 -5.62
N ARG A 116 -12.48 0.63 -5.38
CA ARG A 116 -12.59 -0.69 -6.02
C ARG A 116 -12.62 -0.60 -7.54
N SER A 117 -13.42 0.36 -8.05
CA SER A 117 -13.50 0.62 -9.50
C SER A 117 -12.16 1.06 -10.07
N ASP A 118 -11.46 1.97 -9.40
CA ASP A 118 -10.15 2.46 -9.83
C ASP A 118 -9.08 1.35 -9.80
N MET A 119 -9.05 0.53 -8.76
CA MET A 119 -8.13 -0.61 -8.65
C MET A 119 -8.41 -1.68 -9.71
N THR A 120 -9.68 -1.93 -10.01
CA THR A 120 -10.10 -2.83 -11.11
C THR A 120 -9.56 -2.36 -12.45
N ASP A 121 -9.77 -1.09 -12.77
CA ASP A 121 -9.37 -0.53 -14.07
C ASP A 121 -7.85 -0.39 -14.20
N LEU A 122 -7.14 -0.08 -13.10
CA LEU A 122 -5.69 -0.14 -13.03
C LEU A 122 -5.13 -1.57 -12.99
N ARG A 123 -5.99 -2.60 -12.96
CA ARG A 123 -5.62 -4.00 -12.99
C ARG A 123 -4.75 -4.43 -11.80
N VAL A 124 -4.99 -3.80 -10.66
CA VAL A 124 -4.40 -4.20 -9.37
C VAL A 124 -5.02 -5.52 -8.91
N ILE A 125 -4.20 -6.46 -8.48
CA ILE A 125 -4.67 -7.73 -7.92
C ILE A 125 -5.35 -7.45 -6.57
N PRO A 126 -6.61 -7.92 -6.37
CA PRO A 126 -7.31 -7.68 -5.12
C PRO A 126 -6.64 -8.40 -3.94
N PRO A 127 -6.77 -7.86 -2.71
CA PRO A 127 -6.37 -8.57 -1.51
C PRO A 127 -7.23 -9.82 -1.28
N ASP A 128 -6.63 -10.85 -0.71
CA ASP A 128 -7.34 -12.05 -0.23
C ASP A 128 -8.19 -11.72 0.99
N HIS A 129 -7.70 -10.78 1.82
CA HIS A 129 -8.38 -10.28 3.01
C HIS A 129 -8.50 -8.75 2.92
N TYR A 130 -9.72 -8.25 2.69
CA TYR A 130 -10.05 -6.83 2.61
C TYR A 130 -10.95 -6.48 3.79
N ILE A 131 -10.41 -5.84 4.83
CA ILE A 131 -11.00 -5.77 6.15
C ILE A 131 -11.23 -4.31 6.57
N GLY A 132 -12.48 -3.95 6.92
CA GLY A 132 -12.80 -2.65 7.51
C GLY A 132 -12.34 -2.53 8.97
N ALA A 133 -12.00 -1.32 9.41
CA ALA A 133 -11.71 -1.03 10.81
C ALA A 133 -12.91 -1.37 11.69
N VAL A 134 -14.12 -1.01 11.27
CA VAL A 134 -15.38 -1.38 11.98
C VAL A 134 -15.53 -2.90 12.11
N GLU A 135 -15.27 -3.64 11.04
CA GLU A 135 -15.33 -5.11 11.02
C GLU A 135 -14.28 -5.73 11.95
N SER A 136 -13.15 -5.04 12.18
CA SER A 136 -12.02 -5.54 12.97
C SER A 136 -12.08 -5.22 14.47
N ILE A 137 -13.08 -4.51 14.96
CA ILE A 137 -13.15 -4.03 16.35
C ILE A 137 -12.96 -5.16 17.37
N SER A 138 -13.52 -6.35 17.13
CA SER A 138 -13.31 -7.47 18.04
C SER A 138 -11.85 -7.93 18.09
N TYR A 139 -11.14 -7.92 16.96
CA TYR A 139 -9.71 -8.27 16.92
C TYR A 139 -8.85 -7.22 17.59
N VAL A 140 -9.23 -5.94 17.47
CA VAL A 140 -8.57 -4.83 18.18
C VAL A 140 -8.72 -4.99 19.69
N LEU A 141 -9.92 -5.29 20.19
CA LEU A 141 -10.16 -5.50 21.61
C LEU A 141 -9.36 -6.69 22.15
N ASP A 142 -9.31 -7.81 21.41
CA ASP A 142 -8.47 -8.96 21.76
C ASP A 142 -6.98 -8.57 21.85
N LEU A 143 -6.49 -7.76 20.91
CA LEU A 143 -5.10 -7.27 20.93
C LEU A 143 -4.84 -6.33 22.08
N ILE A 144 -5.76 -5.41 22.39
CA ILE A 144 -5.62 -4.50 23.56
C ILE A 144 -5.49 -5.29 24.86
N GLU A 145 -6.24 -6.37 25.04
CA GLU A 145 -6.13 -7.21 26.24
C GLU A 145 -4.73 -7.85 26.34
N VAL A 146 -4.18 -8.37 25.24
CA VAL A 146 -2.80 -8.88 25.21
C VAL A 146 -1.78 -7.80 25.57
N LEU A 147 -1.93 -6.59 25.03
CA LEU A 147 -1.05 -5.46 25.33
C LEU A 147 -1.22 -4.97 26.79
N LYS A 148 -2.41 -5.04 27.38
CA LYS A 148 -2.66 -4.75 28.81
C LYS A 148 -1.91 -5.72 29.70
N ASP A 149 -1.93 -7.01 29.38
CA ASP A 149 -1.22 -8.06 30.13
C ASP A 149 0.30 -7.82 30.17
N SER A 150 0.86 -7.17 29.14
CA SER A 150 2.27 -6.73 29.14
C SER A 150 2.58 -5.58 30.11
N GLY A 151 1.55 -4.88 30.62
CA GLY A 151 1.67 -3.69 31.47
C GLY A 151 1.96 -2.38 30.70
N LEU A 152 1.97 -2.41 29.36
CA LEU A 152 2.26 -1.22 28.54
C LEU A 152 0.99 -0.46 28.11
N VAL A 153 -0.20 -0.99 28.34
CA VAL A 153 -1.45 -0.25 28.12
C VAL A 153 -1.96 0.33 29.42
N TYR A 154 -2.40 1.57 29.38
CA TYR A 154 -2.93 2.28 30.54
C TYR A 154 -4.06 3.23 30.15
N GLN A 155 -4.88 3.56 31.10
CA GLN A 155 -5.94 4.56 30.98
C GLN A 155 -5.48 5.89 31.56
N VAL A 156 -5.79 7.01 30.87
CA VAL A 156 -5.55 8.34 31.42
C VAL A 156 -6.56 8.64 32.55
N ASP A 157 -6.09 9.37 33.57
CA ASP A 157 -6.93 9.81 34.71
C ASP A 157 -7.70 11.06 34.29
N ASP A 158 -8.86 10.85 33.63
CA ASP A 158 -9.76 11.89 33.12
C ASP A 158 -11.21 11.41 33.32
N ASP A 159 -12.00 12.16 34.13
CA ASP A 159 -13.36 11.78 34.48
C ASP A 159 -14.34 11.83 33.31
N GLU A 160 -14.05 12.63 32.29
CA GLU A 160 -14.93 12.82 31.13
C GLU A 160 -14.55 11.89 29.97
N TYR A 161 -13.25 11.77 29.70
CA TYR A 161 -12.73 11.00 28.56
C TYR A 161 -11.55 10.12 28.96
N PRO A 162 -11.77 9.02 29.66
CA PRO A 162 -10.71 8.11 30.15
C PRO A 162 -10.19 7.22 29.01
N ASP A 163 -9.50 7.82 28.04
CA ASP A 163 -8.92 7.14 26.88
C ASP A 163 -7.81 6.15 27.28
N TRP A 164 -7.61 5.12 26.48
CA TRP A 164 -6.57 4.11 26.67
C TRP A 164 -5.41 4.33 25.71
N TYR A 165 -4.21 4.32 26.28
CA TYR A 165 -2.97 4.54 25.54
C TYR A 165 -2.01 3.37 25.69
N PHE A 166 -1.23 3.13 24.64
CA PHE A 166 -0.10 2.24 24.65
C PHE A 166 1.18 3.03 24.90
N ASN A 167 1.98 2.58 25.88
CA ASN A 167 3.29 3.17 26.18
C ASN A 167 4.30 2.76 25.10
N THR A 168 4.34 3.52 24.04
CA THR A 168 5.09 3.22 22.82
C THR A 168 6.59 3.19 23.05
N VAL A 169 7.11 4.18 23.81
CA VAL A 169 8.55 4.28 24.10
C VAL A 169 9.05 3.17 25.01
N GLY A 170 8.15 2.48 25.71
CA GLY A 170 8.45 1.29 26.50
C GLY A 170 8.56 0.00 25.68
N ALA A 171 8.16 0.03 24.41
CA ALA A 171 8.21 -1.14 23.53
C ALA A 171 9.65 -1.43 23.06
N PRO A 172 10.06 -2.71 23.02
CA PRO A 172 11.36 -3.08 22.48
C PRO A 172 11.52 -2.65 21.03
N GLY A 173 12.63 -1.96 20.72
CA GLY A 173 12.97 -1.56 19.36
C GLY A 173 12.19 -0.35 18.82
N PHE A 174 11.41 0.37 19.65
CA PHE A 174 10.76 1.61 19.20
C PHE A 174 11.80 2.60 18.65
N GLY A 175 11.52 3.18 17.49
CA GLY A 175 12.44 4.04 16.73
C GLY A 175 13.26 3.32 15.66
N SER A 176 13.17 2.00 15.58
CA SER A 176 13.97 1.20 14.64
C SER A 176 13.45 1.18 13.20
N VAL A 177 12.22 1.58 12.95
CA VAL A 177 11.66 1.68 11.60
C VAL A 177 11.94 3.05 10.99
N SER A 178 11.68 4.11 11.74
CA SER A 178 11.77 5.49 11.22
C SER A 178 13.15 6.13 11.36
N HIS A 179 13.94 5.70 12.34
CA HIS A 179 15.24 6.29 12.69
C HIS A 179 15.19 7.80 12.99
N LEU A 180 14.03 8.31 13.39
CA LEU A 180 13.84 9.70 13.75
C LEU A 180 14.29 9.95 15.19
N ASP A 181 14.76 11.15 15.48
CA ASP A 181 14.93 11.60 16.86
C ASP A 181 13.57 11.94 17.49
N GLU A 182 13.53 11.99 18.83
CA GLU A 182 12.30 12.23 19.61
C GLU A 182 11.59 13.52 19.22
N LYS A 183 12.34 14.57 18.90
CA LYS A 183 11.77 15.86 18.49
C LYS A 183 11.03 15.73 17.17
N ALA A 184 11.68 15.14 16.17
CA ALA A 184 11.09 14.92 14.84
C ALA A 184 9.89 13.95 14.94
N MET A 185 9.96 12.94 15.82
CA MET A 185 8.84 12.05 16.11
C MET A 185 7.65 12.84 16.68
N THR A 186 7.87 13.69 17.69
CA THR A 186 6.80 14.46 18.34
C THR A 186 6.14 15.44 17.36
N GLU A 187 6.95 16.14 16.55
CA GLU A 187 6.44 17.07 15.55
C GLU A 187 5.59 16.35 14.49
N ARG A 188 6.04 15.20 13.99
CA ARG A 188 5.29 14.40 12.99
C ARG A 188 4.04 13.78 13.60
N PHE A 189 4.12 13.26 14.82
CA PHE A 189 2.98 12.70 15.53
C PHE A 189 1.85 13.73 15.68
N ALA A 190 2.17 14.95 16.13
CA ALA A 190 1.20 16.04 16.19
C ALA A 190 0.60 16.42 14.83
N ALA A 191 1.44 16.42 13.76
CA ALA A 191 1.01 16.80 12.42
C ALA A 191 0.10 15.75 11.73
N THR A 192 0.04 14.53 12.27
CA THR A 192 -0.71 13.39 11.69
C THR A 192 -1.86 12.92 12.57
N GLY A 193 -2.41 13.81 13.40
CA GLY A 193 -3.57 13.53 14.26
C GLY A 193 -3.23 12.93 15.61
N GLY A 194 -1.95 12.81 15.96
CA GLY A 194 -1.53 12.46 17.31
C GLY A 194 -1.73 13.60 18.31
N ASP A 195 -1.76 13.26 19.57
CA ASP A 195 -2.09 14.15 20.69
C ASP A 195 -0.96 14.25 21.76
N PRO A 196 0.25 14.71 21.38
CA PRO A 196 1.40 14.71 22.30
C PRO A 196 1.15 15.51 23.59
N ASP A 197 0.31 16.53 23.53
CA ASP A 197 0.00 17.41 24.66
C ASP A 197 -1.21 16.95 25.50
N ARG A 198 -1.80 15.77 25.19
CA ARG A 198 -2.95 15.24 25.93
C ARG A 198 -2.61 15.05 27.41
N PRO A 199 -3.33 15.72 28.33
CA PRO A 199 -3.10 15.56 29.79
C PRO A 199 -3.27 14.10 30.21
N GLY A 200 -2.44 13.66 31.16
CA GLY A 200 -2.50 12.30 31.70
C GLY A 200 -1.71 11.26 30.91
N LYS A 201 -1.21 11.56 29.72
CA LYS A 201 -0.26 10.69 29.03
C LYS A 201 1.05 10.56 29.80
N ARG A 202 1.65 9.36 29.77
CA ARG A 202 2.94 9.09 30.41
C ARG A 202 4.11 9.60 29.57
N HIS A 203 3.93 9.57 28.24
CA HIS A 203 4.89 10.11 27.27
C HIS A 203 4.16 10.76 26.07
N PRO A 204 4.64 11.86 25.50
CA PRO A 204 4.02 12.51 24.33
C PRO A 204 3.78 11.58 23.15
N LEU A 205 4.66 10.60 22.94
CA LEU A 205 4.58 9.62 21.84
C LEU A 205 3.72 8.39 22.15
N ASP A 206 3.11 8.27 23.34
CA ASP A 206 2.21 7.16 23.60
C ASP A 206 1.01 7.24 22.66
N CYS A 207 0.68 6.14 21.98
CA CYS A 207 -0.38 6.14 20.99
C CYS A 207 -1.71 5.67 21.56
N LEU A 208 -2.79 6.26 21.06
CA LEU A 208 -4.15 5.92 21.40
C LEU A 208 -4.47 4.50 20.91
N VAL A 209 -4.99 3.64 21.77
CA VAL A 209 -5.46 2.29 21.38
C VAL A 209 -6.97 2.16 21.47
N TRP A 210 -7.62 2.88 22.42
CA TRP A 210 -9.07 2.94 22.51
C TRP A 210 -9.52 4.34 22.93
N ARG A 211 -10.26 5.01 22.05
CA ARG A 211 -10.85 6.33 22.28
C ARG A 211 -12.21 6.17 22.93
N PHE A 212 -12.37 6.69 24.14
CA PHE A 212 -13.65 6.71 24.80
C PHE A 212 -14.69 7.52 24.02
N SER A 213 -15.95 7.11 24.06
CA SER A 213 -17.05 7.70 23.30
C SER A 213 -17.12 9.23 23.45
N ARG A 214 -17.33 9.92 22.34
CA ARG A 214 -17.57 11.37 22.27
C ARG A 214 -18.99 11.65 21.78
N PRO A 215 -19.62 12.77 22.20
CA PRO A 215 -20.93 13.15 21.69
C PRO A 215 -20.92 13.32 20.15
N GLY A 216 -21.82 12.61 19.48
CA GLY A 216 -21.96 12.71 18.02
C GLY A 216 -21.00 11.85 17.21
N GLU A 217 -20.06 11.13 17.84
CA GLU A 217 -19.17 10.16 17.18
C GLU A 217 -19.72 8.73 17.30
N PRO A 218 -19.44 7.85 16.32
CA PRO A 218 -19.75 6.44 16.43
C PRO A 218 -18.96 5.80 17.58
N SER A 219 -19.56 4.84 18.25
CA SER A 219 -18.91 4.12 19.35
C SER A 219 -19.47 2.71 19.49
N TRP A 220 -18.63 1.81 19.98
CA TRP A 220 -18.96 0.41 20.20
C TRP A 220 -18.80 0.06 21.67
N ALA A 221 -19.70 -0.78 22.18
CA ALA A 221 -19.62 -1.27 23.55
C ALA A 221 -18.44 -2.24 23.73
N SER A 222 -17.67 -2.05 24.80
CA SER A 222 -16.57 -2.95 25.18
C SER A 222 -16.35 -2.94 26.70
N ASP A 223 -15.52 -3.87 27.19
CA ASP A 223 -15.09 -3.92 28.58
C ASP A 223 -14.15 -2.74 28.95
N LEU A 224 -13.63 -2.01 27.96
CA LEU A 224 -12.85 -0.79 28.14
C LEU A 224 -13.73 0.47 28.26
N GLY A 225 -15.05 0.30 28.16
CA GLY A 225 -16.04 1.38 28.01
C GLY A 225 -16.45 1.57 26.56
N ALA A 226 -17.58 2.26 26.33
CA ALA A 226 -18.01 2.58 24.99
C ALA A 226 -16.99 3.49 24.28
N GLY A 227 -16.61 3.16 23.07
CA GLY A 227 -15.57 3.89 22.35
C GLY A 227 -15.26 3.32 20.96
N ARG A 228 -14.12 3.70 20.41
CA ARG A 228 -13.62 3.22 19.11
C ARG A 228 -12.09 3.01 19.11
N PRO A 229 -11.56 2.21 18.18
CA PRO A 229 -10.12 2.00 18.07
C PRO A 229 -9.32 3.28 17.83
N GLY A 230 -8.05 3.26 18.23
CA GLY A 230 -7.04 4.17 17.71
C GLY A 230 -6.54 3.68 16.35
N TRP A 231 -6.01 4.58 15.52
CA TRP A 231 -5.63 4.30 14.12
C TRP A 231 -4.56 3.22 13.95
N HIS A 232 -3.55 3.15 14.82
CA HIS A 232 -2.40 2.24 14.61
C HIS A 232 -2.77 0.79 14.92
N ILE A 233 -3.50 0.57 16.02
CA ILE A 233 -3.82 -0.77 16.50
C ILE A 233 -4.77 -1.53 15.57
N GLU A 234 -5.57 -0.83 14.74
CA GLU A 234 -6.42 -1.46 13.72
C GLU A 234 -5.59 -2.31 12.76
N CYS A 235 -4.56 -1.67 12.16
CA CYS A 235 -3.69 -2.34 11.20
C CYS A 235 -2.89 -3.47 11.85
N THR A 236 -2.39 -3.26 13.08
CA THR A 236 -1.68 -4.31 13.83
C THR A 236 -2.57 -5.52 14.09
N ALA A 237 -3.80 -5.29 14.55
CA ALA A 237 -4.76 -6.37 14.83
C ALA A 237 -5.14 -7.16 13.58
N ILE A 238 -5.42 -6.46 12.48
CA ILE A 238 -5.76 -7.08 11.19
C ILE A 238 -4.57 -7.87 10.65
N ALA A 239 -3.35 -7.28 10.65
CA ALA A 239 -2.16 -7.95 10.16
C ALA A 239 -1.86 -9.24 10.96
N LEU A 240 -1.86 -9.16 12.29
CA LEU A 240 -1.63 -10.33 13.15
C LEU A 240 -2.71 -11.40 13.00
N ARG A 241 -3.97 -11.01 12.81
CA ARG A 241 -5.09 -11.93 12.65
C ARG A 241 -4.98 -12.77 11.39
N TRP A 242 -4.58 -12.17 10.27
CA TRP A 242 -4.65 -12.81 8.96
C TRP A 242 -3.29 -13.31 8.45
N LEU A 243 -2.20 -12.68 8.87
CA LEU A 243 -0.84 -13.04 8.43
C LEU A 243 0.01 -13.63 9.56
N GLY A 244 -0.35 -13.37 10.82
CA GLY A 244 0.51 -13.68 11.97
C GLY A 244 1.75 -12.78 12.05
N PRO A 245 2.61 -12.95 13.07
CA PRO A 245 3.86 -12.20 13.18
C PRO A 245 4.90 -12.62 12.13
N ASP A 246 5.94 -11.80 11.95
CA ASP A 246 7.02 -12.00 10.97
C ASP A 246 6.48 -12.24 9.55
N PHE A 247 5.41 -11.56 9.14
CA PHE A 247 5.00 -11.61 7.74
C PHE A 247 6.02 -10.86 6.87
N ASP A 248 6.06 -11.18 5.58
CA ASP A 248 7.24 -10.86 4.77
C ASP A 248 7.38 -9.36 4.50
N VAL A 249 6.29 -8.65 4.16
CA VAL A 249 6.32 -7.20 3.85
C VAL A 249 5.15 -6.46 4.45
N GLN A 250 5.48 -5.40 5.23
CA GLN A 250 4.58 -4.29 5.60
C GLN A 250 4.74 -3.17 4.58
N GLY A 251 3.68 -2.84 3.84
CA GLY A 251 3.70 -1.85 2.79
C GLY A 251 2.82 -0.64 3.03
N GLY A 252 3.22 0.52 2.46
CA GLY A 252 2.44 1.76 2.49
C GLY A 252 3.14 2.92 1.80
N GLY A 253 2.57 4.11 1.86
CA GLY A 253 3.23 5.36 1.44
C GLY A 253 4.35 5.76 2.40
N SER A 254 5.32 6.54 1.95
CA SER A 254 6.45 6.99 2.79
C SER A 254 6.01 7.88 3.96
N ASP A 255 4.83 8.46 3.91
CA ASP A 255 4.22 9.20 5.02
C ASP A 255 3.78 8.30 6.17
N LEU A 256 3.60 6.99 5.94
CA LEU A 256 3.24 6.01 6.97
C LEU A 256 4.45 5.46 7.74
N VAL A 257 5.70 5.74 7.32
CA VAL A 257 6.90 5.32 8.06
C VAL A 257 6.78 5.67 9.54
N PHE A 258 6.42 6.92 9.81
CA PHE A 258 6.15 7.43 11.14
C PHE A 258 4.95 8.40 11.12
N PRO A 259 3.99 8.26 12.03
CA PRO A 259 4.02 7.39 13.20
C PRO A 259 3.54 5.95 12.94
N HIS A 260 2.80 5.70 11.84
CA HIS A 260 1.92 4.54 11.69
C HIS A 260 2.69 3.21 11.75
N HIS A 261 3.65 2.98 10.86
CA HIS A 261 4.38 1.70 10.82
C HIS A 261 5.30 1.50 12.01
N GLU A 262 5.87 2.58 12.56
CA GLU A 262 6.63 2.52 13.82
C GLU A 262 5.77 2.06 14.99
N MET A 263 4.56 2.63 15.13
CA MET A 263 3.61 2.28 16.19
C MET A 263 3.10 0.84 16.01
N CYS A 264 2.74 0.45 14.80
CA CYS A 264 2.33 -0.93 14.49
C CYS A 264 3.45 -1.94 14.82
N ALA A 265 4.70 -1.63 14.49
CA ALA A 265 5.85 -2.48 14.83
C ALA A 265 6.02 -2.63 16.35
N ALA A 266 5.86 -1.53 17.08
CA ALA A 266 5.93 -1.52 18.54
C ALA A 266 4.81 -2.37 19.19
N GLU A 267 3.57 -2.20 18.74
CA GLU A 267 2.43 -3.00 19.19
C GLU A 267 2.63 -4.50 18.87
N GLY A 268 3.05 -4.80 17.64
CA GLY A 268 3.25 -6.16 17.17
C GLY A 268 4.33 -6.92 17.97
N VAL A 269 5.47 -6.29 18.23
CA VAL A 269 6.56 -6.93 18.99
C VAL A 269 6.17 -7.15 20.45
N VAL A 270 5.44 -6.23 21.06
CA VAL A 270 4.96 -6.40 22.44
C VAL A 270 3.92 -7.52 22.53
N ALA A 271 2.99 -7.57 21.59
CA ALA A 271 1.94 -8.58 21.58
C ALA A 271 2.45 -10.01 21.33
N THR A 272 3.52 -10.17 20.56
CA THR A 272 3.93 -11.49 20.07
C THR A 272 5.32 -11.96 20.51
N GLY A 273 6.16 -11.03 20.98
CA GLY A 273 7.58 -11.27 21.26
C GLY A 273 8.41 -11.46 19.97
N ARG A 274 7.85 -11.17 18.79
CA ARG A 274 8.45 -11.32 17.47
C ARG A 274 8.27 -10.03 16.65
N PRO A 275 9.13 -9.74 15.65
CA PRO A 275 8.88 -8.64 14.73
C PRO A 275 7.48 -8.74 14.10
N LEU A 276 6.85 -7.61 13.82
CA LEU A 276 5.57 -7.59 13.12
C LEU A 276 5.76 -8.06 11.67
N ALA A 277 6.77 -7.50 10.98
CA ALA A 277 7.10 -7.82 9.58
C ALA A 277 8.60 -8.04 9.40
N GLY A 278 8.97 -8.75 8.33
CA GLY A 278 10.34 -8.99 7.91
C GLY A 278 10.98 -7.79 7.21
N ALA A 279 10.18 -6.98 6.51
CA ALA A 279 10.62 -5.74 5.86
C ALA A 279 9.52 -4.69 5.87
N PHE A 280 9.90 -3.40 6.01
CA PHE A 280 9.03 -2.23 5.91
C PHE A 280 9.33 -1.50 4.62
N VAL A 281 8.41 -1.58 3.66
CA VAL A 281 8.60 -1.08 2.30
C VAL A 281 7.66 0.09 2.04
N HIS A 282 8.20 1.20 1.49
CA HIS A 282 7.43 2.42 1.31
C HIS A 282 7.53 2.95 -0.11
N SER A 283 6.38 3.34 -0.66
CA SER A 283 6.33 4.06 -1.94
C SER A 283 6.54 5.55 -1.75
N GLY A 284 7.20 6.18 -2.71
CA GLY A 284 7.40 7.63 -2.74
C GLY A 284 6.09 8.40 -2.90
N MET A 285 6.13 9.68 -2.58
CA MET A 285 5.00 10.59 -2.65
C MET A 285 4.81 11.15 -4.07
N VAL A 286 3.55 11.38 -4.44
CA VAL A 286 3.21 12.06 -5.70
C VAL A 286 2.80 13.49 -5.39
N ALA A 287 3.53 14.45 -5.97
CA ALA A 287 3.26 15.87 -5.85
C ALA A 287 2.40 16.39 -7.01
N LEU A 288 1.76 17.53 -6.81
CA LEU A 288 1.08 18.33 -7.82
C LEU A 288 1.32 19.80 -7.53
N HIS A 289 1.81 20.55 -8.54
CA HIS A 289 2.19 21.96 -8.42
C HIS A 289 3.26 22.23 -7.36
N GLY A 290 4.27 21.36 -7.29
CA GLY A 290 5.39 21.47 -6.34
C GLY A 290 5.05 21.12 -4.89
N GLU A 291 3.83 20.64 -4.63
CA GLU A 291 3.36 20.27 -3.29
C GLU A 291 2.83 18.84 -3.27
N LYS A 292 3.02 18.13 -2.14
CA LYS A 292 2.37 16.85 -1.91
C LYS A 292 0.87 16.97 -2.20
N MET A 293 0.30 16.02 -2.96
CA MET A 293 -1.14 15.90 -3.08
C MET A 293 -1.75 15.74 -1.70
N SER A 294 -2.60 16.68 -1.32
CA SER A 294 -3.33 16.62 -0.06
C SER A 294 -4.71 17.22 -0.21
N LYS A 295 -5.64 16.68 0.54
CA LYS A 295 -7.05 17.05 0.51
C LYS A 295 -7.28 18.46 1.05
N SER A 296 -6.59 18.82 2.13
CA SER A 296 -6.65 20.15 2.73
C SER A 296 -6.25 21.28 1.77
N LYS A 297 -5.43 20.95 0.75
CA LYS A 297 -5.00 21.90 -0.29
C LYS A 297 -5.85 21.85 -1.55
N GLY A 298 -6.74 20.87 -1.69
CA GLY A 298 -7.58 20.70 -2.88
C GLY A 298 -6.78 20.39 -4.17
N ASN A 299 -5.53 19.96 -4.05
CA ASN A 299 -4.62 19.68 -5.16
C ASN A 299 -4.55 18.17 -5.45
N LEU A 300 -5.68 17.52 -5.66
CA LEU A 300 -5.74 16.09 -5.96
C LEU A 300 -5.97 15.83 -7.45
N GLU A 301 -5.14 14.98 -8.05
CA GLU A 301 -5.47 14.35 -9.33
C GLU A 301 -6.00 12.95 -9.08
N LEU A 302 -7.27 12.75 -9.47
CA LEU A 302 -8.01 11.52 -9.19
C LEU A 302 -7.96 10.56 -10.39
N VAL A 303 -7.71 9.29 -10.14
CA VAL A 303 -7.74 8.23 -11.16
C VAL A 303 -9.08 8.21 -11.88
N SER A 304 -10.19 8.27 -11.13
CA SER A 304 -11.54 8.32 -11.69
C SER A 304 -11.78 9.53 -12.59
N ARG A 305 -11.21 10.70 -12.26
CA ARG A 305 -11.30 11.90 -13.11
C ARG A 305 -10.61 11.69 -14.44
N LEU A 306 -9.36 11.19 -14.44
CA LEU A 306 -8.61 10.89 -15.66
C LEU A 306 -9.36 9.87 -16.54
N ARG A 307 -9.93 8.82 -15.93
CA ARG A 307 -10.75 7.83 -16.62
C ARG A 307 -12.00 8.46 -17.27
N HIS A 308 -12.73 9.28 -16.54
CA HIS A 308 -13.92 9.99 -17.08
C HIS A 308 -13.56 10.97 -18.20
N GLN A 309 -12.34 11.49 -18.22
CA GLN A 309 -11.82 12.32 -19.33
C GLN A 309 -11.38 11.46 -20.53
N GLY A 310 -11.49 10.14 -20.45
CA GLY A 310 -11.19 9.21 -21.54
C GLY A 310 -9.76 8.68 -21.55
N ALA A 311 -8.98 8.89 -20.47
CA ALA A 311 -7.66 8.29 -20.37
C ALA A 311 -7.75 6.75 -20.29
N ASP A 312 -6.93 6.06 -21.07
CA ASP A 312 -6.80 4.61 -20.97
C ASP A 312 -6.19 4.25 -19.60
N PRO A 313 -6.83 3.39 -18.78
CA PRO A 313 -6.29 3.01 -17.48
C PRO A 313 -4.89 2.41 -17.55
N MET A 314 -4.53 1.75 -18.65
CA MET A 314 -3.18 1.22 -18.85
C MET A 314 -2.16 2.33 -19.11
N ALA A 315 -2.56 3.45 -19.71
CA ALA A 315 -1.71 4.63 -19.81
C ALA A 315 -1.50 5.29 -18.44
N ILE A 316 -2.53 5.37 -17.59
CA ILE A 316 -2.40 5.84 -16.20
C ILE A 316 -1.43 4.93 -15.44
N ARG A 317 -1.59 3.61 -15.55
CA ARG A 317 -0.67 2.65 -14.91
C ARG A 317 0.77 2.80 -15.42
N LEU A 318 0.99 3.06 -16.72
CA LEU A 318 2.31 3.31 -17.28
C LEU A 318 2.96 4.58 -16.74
N VAL A 319 2.18 5.63 -16.44
CA VAL A 319 2.71 6.82 -15.76
C VAL A 319 3.27 6.46 -14.39
N LEU A 320 2.51 5.71 -13.60
CA LEU A 320 2.93 5.29 -12.26
C LEU A 320 4.21 4.44 -12.32
N LEU A 321 4.29 3.50 -13.27
CA LEU A 321 5.44 2.63 -13.47
C LEU A 321 6.65 3.32 -14.10
N ALA A 322 6.50 4.52 -14.65
CA ALA A 322 7.60 5.29 -15.22
C ALA A 322 8.54 5.89 -14.16
N HIS A 323 8.14 5.85 -12.91
CA HIS A 323 8.90 6.31 -11.76
C HIS A 323 9.33 5.13 -10.88
N HIS A 324 10.55 5.21 -10.33
CA HIS A 324 10.96 4.21 -9.36
C HIS A 324 10.10 4.34 -8.11
N TYR A 325 9.57 3.24 -7.58
CA TYR A 325 8.55 3.25 -6.52
C TYR A 325 8.95 4.05 -5.26
N ARG A 326 10.24 4.08 -4.92
CA ARG A 326 10.75 4.82 -3.74
C ARG A 326 10.93 6.31 -3.97
N SER A 327 10.92 6.76 -5.22
CA SER A 327 11.20 8.15 -5.55
C SER A 327 9.95 9.00 -5.41
N ASP A 328 10.08 10.15 -4.77
CA ASP A 328 9.08 11.18 -4.86
C ASP A 328 9.09 11.78 -6.27
N TRP A 329 7.92 12.05 -6.81
CA TRP A 329 7.79 12.61 -8.16
C TRP A 329 6.59 13.54 -8.26
N GLU A 330 6.57 14.36 -9.29
CA GLU A 330 5.49 15.31 -9.55
C GLU A 330 4.70 14.88 -10.78
N TRP A 331 3.38 14.87 -10.63
CA TRP A 331 2.45 14.64 -11.74
C TRP A 331 2.38 15.87 -12.64
N THR A 332 2.46 15.63 -13.97
CA THR A 332 2.15 16.61 -15.03
C THR A 332 1.31 15.93 -16.12
N PRO A 333 0.39 16.67 -16.81
CA PRO A 333 -0.43 16.10 -17.88
C PRO A 333 0.38 15.50 -19.04
N ASP A 334 1.55 16.04 -19.35
CA ASP A 334 2.44 15.57 -20.41
C ASP A 334 2.87 14.10 -20.19
N GLN A 335 2.98 13.65 -18.96
CA GLN A 335 3.31 12.27 -18.63
C GLN A 335 2.25 11.29 -19.11
N LEU A 336 0.97 11.68 -19.06
CA LEU A 336 -0.11 10.86 -19.60
C LEU A 336 -0.07 10.79 -21.14
N GLU A 337 0.29 11.88 -21.80
CA GLU A 337 0.46 11.91 -23.25
C GLU A 337 1.62 10.99 -23.68
N VAL A 338 2.75 11.06 -22.99
CA VAL A 338 3.91 10.17 -23.21
C VAL A 338 3.54 8.72 -22.97
N ALA A 339 2.84 8.40 -21.90
CA ALA A 339 2.40 7.05 -21.57
C ALA A 339 1.40 6.51 -22.60
N THR A 340 0.48 7.35 -23.08
CA THR A 340 -0.49 6.98 -24.13
C THR A 340 0.20 6.67 -25.46
N ALA A 341 1.17 7.48 -25.84
CA ALA A 341 1.98 7.23 -27.04
C ALA A 341 2.81 5.95 -26.90
N ARG A 342 3.41 5.68 -25.72
CA ARG A 342 4.13 4.44 -25.41
C ARG A 342 3.22 3.23 -25.55
N LEU A 343 2.05 3.25 -24.92
CA LEU A 343 1.06 2.17 -24.98
C LEU A 343 0.62 1.87 -26.42
N THR A 344 0.39 2.91 -27.20
CA THR A 344 0.01 2.79 -28.62
C THR A 344 1.09 2.07 -29.43
N ARG A 345 2.38 2.45 -29.25
CA ARG A 345 3.50 1.78 -29.91
C ARG A 345 3.62 0.32 -29.50
N TRP A 346 3.46 0.00 -28.22
CA TRP A 346 3.53 -1.37 -27.72
C TRP A 346 2.41 -2.24 -28.30
N ARG A 347 1.17 -1.74 -28.33
CA ARG A 347 0.02 -2.42 -28.94
C ARG A 347 0.28 -2.71 -30.44
N ALA A 348 0.70 -1.70 -31.19
CA ALA A 348 0.99 -1.85 -32.60
C ALA A 348 2.11 -2.88 -32.88
N ALA A 349 3.18 -2.89 -32.08
CA ALA A 349 4.26 -3.87 -32.22
C ALA A 349 3.76 -5.30 -32.01
N VAL A 350 3.01 -5.56 -30.94
CA VAL A 350 2.47 -6.90 -30.65
C VAL A 350 1.39 -7.32 -31.65
N GLU A 351 0.52 -6.41 -32.08
CA GLU A 351 -0.53 -6.67 -33.07
C GLU A 351 0.03 -6.99 -34.45
N SER A 352 1.19 -6.45 -34.80
CA SER A 352 1.82 -6.72 -36.11
C SER A 352 2.21 -8.20 -36.30
N GLY A 353 2.43 -8.92 -35.20
CA GLY A 353 2.97 -10.28 -35.21
C GLY A 353 4.38 -10.40 -35.82
N VAL A 354 5.01 -9.28 -36.17
CA VAL A 354 6.41 -9.18 -36.63
C VAL A 354 7.26 -8.64 -35.52
N VAL A 355 7.90 -9.51 -34.77
CA VAL A 355 8.53 -9.17 -33.47
C VAL A 355 9.95 -9.72 -33.36
N ALA A 356 10.76 -9.07 -32.51
CA ALA A 356 12.04 -9.56 -32.07
C ALA A 356 11.87 -10.78 -31.12
N PRO A 357 12.93 -11.58 -30.88
CA PRO A 357 12.88 -12.65 -29.89
C PRO A 357 12.46 -12.14 -28.49
N VAL A 358 11.70 -12.95 -27.77
CA VAL A 358 11.10 -12.55 -26.50
C VAL A 358 11.94 -12.95 -25.26
N ASP A 359 12.86 -13.90 -25.42
CA ASP A 359 13.60 -14.47 -24.27
C ASP A 359 14.45 -13.44 -23.54
N GLU A 360 15.15 -12.58 -24.30
CA GLU A 360 15.93 -11.47 -23.74
C GLU A 360 15.05 -10.43 -23.06
N LEU A 361 13.90 -10.10 -23.62
CA LEU A 361 12.92 -9.21 -23.00
C LEU A 361 12.43 -9.79 -21.67
N LEU A 362 12.02 -11.06 -21.65
CA LEU A 362 11.50 -11.71 -20.46
C LEU A 362 12.55 -11.77 -19.35
N ALA A 363 13.81 -12.08 -19.70
CA ALA A 363 14.92 -12.05 -18.76
C ALA A 363 15.18 -10.64 -18.19
N ALA A 364 15.15 -9.61 -19.03
CA ALA A 364 15.32 -8.22 -18.63
C ALA A 364 14.20 -7.72 -17.70
N LEU A 365 12.93 -8.04 -18.03
CA LEU A 365 11.78 -7.72 -17.17
C LEU A 365 11.91 -8.35 -15.79
N ARG A 366 12.21 -9.65 -15.73
CA ARG A 366 12.40 -10.38 -14.48
C ARG A 366 13.55 -9.81 -13.65
N SER A 367 14.69 -9.54 -14.27
CA SER A 367 15.86 -8.97 -13.60
C SER A 367 15.54 -7.59 -13.02
N ALA A 368 14.95 -6.69 -13.80
CA ALA A 368 14.61 -5.35 -13.34
C ALA A 368 13.64 -5.38 -12.17
N LEU A 369 12.55 -6.15 -12.27
CA LEU A 369 11.52 -6.19 -11.24
C LEU A 369 11.96 -6.93 -9.96
N ARG A 370 12.89 -7.88 -10.03
CA ARG A 370 13.48 -8.54 -8.86
C ARG A 370 14.51 -7.68 -8.14
N THR A 371 15.06 -6.69 -8.82
CA THR A 371 16.06 -5.76 -8.27
C THR A 371 15.35 -4.47 -7.85
N ASP A 372 14.85 -4.44 -6.64
CA ASP A 372 14.21 -3.28 -6.02
C ASP A 372 13.06 -2.69 -6.87
N LEU A 373 12.29 -3.55 -7.55
CA LEU A 373 11.15 -3.20 -8.41
C LEU A 373 11.50 -2.09 -9.43
N ASP A 374 12.63 -2.18 -10.12
CA ASP A 374 13.02 -1.17 -11.12
C ASP A 374 12.07 -1.21 -12.35
N ALA A 375 10.85 -0.73 -12.13
CA ALA A 375 9.85 -0.62 -13.18
C ALA A 375 10.29 0.30 -14.33
N PRO A 376 10.97 1.44 -14.11
CA PRO A 376 11.54 2.23 -15.20
C PRO A 376 12.46 1.42 -16.13
N ALA A 377 13.36 0.61 -15.58
CA ALA A 377 14.23 -0.26 -16.39
C ALA A 377 13.42 -1.32 -17.12
N ALA A 378 12.40 -1.89 -16.49
CA ALA A 378 11.49 -2.83 -17.16
C ALA A 378 10.76 -2.17 -18.33
N LEU A 379 10.23 -0.94 -18.19
CA LEU A 379 9.61 -0.21 -19.29
C LEU A 379 10.60 0.10 -20.42
N ALA A 380 11.84 0.47 -20.09
CA ALA A 380 12.88 0.72 -21.08
C ALA A 380 13.25 -0.55 -21.87
N ALA A 381 13.26 -1.72 -21.21
CA ALA A 381 13.48 -3.01 -21.90
C ALA A 381 12.36 -3.31 -22.92
N VAL A 382 11.10 -2.99 -22.60
CA VAL A 382 9.99 -3.13 -23.56
C VAL A 382 10.14 -2.17 -24.72
N ASP A 383 10.46 -0.90 -24.47
CA ASP A 383 10.69 0.09 -25.54
C ASP A 383 11.80 -0.37 -26.48
N ALA A 384 12.93 -0.85 -25.96
CA ALA A 384 14.04 -1.39 -26.78
C ALA A 384 13.61 -2.63 -27.61
N TRP A 385 12.79 -3.50 -27.04
CA TRP A 385 12.24 -4.65 -27.76
C TRP A 385 11.30 -4.21 -28.90
N VAL A 386 10.48 -3.17 -28.67
CA VAL A 386 9.60 -2.59 -29.71
C VAL A 386 10.42 -2.02 -30.87
N GLU A 387 11.50 -1.29 -30.58
CA GLU A 387 12.42 -0.75 -31.59
C GLU A 387 13.11 -1.88 -32.37
N ALA A 388 13.64 -2.87 -31.66
CA ALA A 388 14.24 -4.06 -32.31
C ALA A 388 13.24 -4.85 -33.16
N SER A 389 11.97 -4.87 -32.76
CA SER A 389 10.89 -5.51 -33.56
C SER A 389 10.64 -4.76 -34.85
N ALA A 390 10.64 -3.43 -34.81
CA ALA A 390 10.49 -2.61 -36.01
C ALA A 390 11.66 -2.74 -37.01
N GLU A 391 12.90 -2.88 -36.49
CA GLU A 391 14.11 -2.94 -37.33
C GLU A 391 14.37 -4.32 -37.95
N ARG A 392 14.20 -5.38 -37.17
CA ARG A 392 14.64 -6.74 -37.49
C ARG A 392 13.66 -7.85 -37.06
N GLY A 393 12.43 -7.49 -36.76
CA GLY A 393 11.40 -8.45 -36.39
C GLY A 393 11.10 -9.43 -37.52
N VAL A 394 10.69 -10.62 -37.14
CA VAL A 394 10.20 -11.66 -38.06
C VAL A 394 8.78 -12.04 -37.68
N GLY A 395 8.02 -12.57 -38.60
CA GLY A 395 6.68 -13.05 -38.33
C GLY A 395 6.72 -14.17 -37.29
N ASN A 396 6.30 -13.89 -36.07
CA ASN A 396 6.29 -14.82 -34.94
C ASN A 396 5.15 -14.48 -33.94
N GLN A 397 3.96 -14.99 -34.27
CA GLN A 397 2.77 -14.75 -33.41
C GLN A 397 2.94 -15.31 -32.00
N ALA A 398 3.62 -16.45 -31.85
CA ALA A 398 3.84 -17.05 -30.52
C ALA A 398 4.70 -16.14 -29.63
N ALA A 399 5.76 -15.51 -30.17
CA ALA A 399 6.55 -14.53 -29.40
C ALA A 399 5.74 -13.27 -29.06
N ALA A 400 4.90 -12.79 -29.98
CA ALA A 400 3.99 -11.67 -29.71
C ALA A 400 3.00 -11.99 -28.58
N ASP A 401 2.46 -13.21 -28.55
CA ASP A 401 1.54 -13.65 -27.50
C ASP A 401 2.26 -13.81 -26.15
N VAL A 402 3.49 -14.35 -26.13
CA VAL A 402 4.32 -14.41 -24.91
C VAL A 402 4.62 -13.00 -24.40
N THR A 403 4.92 -12.04 -25.29
CA THR A 403 5.15 -10.64 -24.89
C THR A 403 3.91 -10.04 -24.26
N ARG A 404 2.73 -10.21 -24.88
CA ARG A 404 1.46 -9.73 -24.32
C ARG A 404 1.24 -10.30 -22.92
N ASN A 405 1.45 -11.60 -22.76
CA ASN A 405 1.31 -12.27 -21.47
C ASN A 405 2.33 -11.79 -20.44
N ALA A 406 3.59 -11.53 -20.85
CA ALA A 406 4.64 -11.03 -19.97
C ALA A 406 4.33 -9.63 -19.43
N LEU A 407 3.84 -8.73 -20.28
CA LEU A 407 3.45 -7.38 -19.87
C LEU A 407 2.24 -7.41 -18.90
N ASP A 408 1.28 -8.29 -19.17
CA ASP A 408 0.16 -8.48 -18.27
C ASP A 408 0.59 -9.14 -16.94
N ALA A 409 1.35 -10.21 -16.99
CA ALA A 409 1.73 -10.94 -15.78
C ALA A 409 2.65 -10.14 -14.87
N LEU A 410 3.69 -9.49 -15.42
CA LEU A 410 4.76 -8.84 -14.66
C LEU A 410 4.48 -7.37 -14.34
N LEU A 411 3.88 -6.63 -15.30
CA LEU A 411 3.63 -5.20 -15.16
C LEU A 411 2.15 -4.86 -14.95
N GLY A 412 1.24 -5.82 -15.12
CA GLY A 412 -0.20 -5.58 -15.10
C GLY A 412 -0.68 -4.72 -16.28
N ILE A 413 0.09 -4.65 -17.36
CA ILE A 413 -0.26 -3.89 -18.57
C ILE A 413 -0.95 -4.81 -19.58
N ARG A 414 -2.23 -4.56 -19.79
CA ARG A 414 -3.03 -5.23 -20.83
C ARG A 414 -2.96 -4.45 -22.14
N LEU A 415 -2.36 -5.07 -23.14
CA LEU A 415 -2.28 -4.52 -24.49
C LEU A 415 -3.56 -4.75 -25.29
#